data_7a3fe50f98c8b6dd78eb14a544b3bff0
#
_entry.id   7a3fe50f98c8b6dd78eb14a544b3bff0
#
_cell.length_a   1.000
_cell.length_b   1.000
_cell.length_c   1.000
_cell.angle_alpha   90.00
_cell.angle_beta   90.00
_cell.angle_gamma   90.00
#
_symmetry.space_group_name_H-M   'P 1'
#
loop_
_entity.id
_entity.type
_entity.pdbx_description
1 polymer ?
#
loop_
_entity_poly.entity_id
_entity_poly.type
_entity_poly.pdbx_seq_one_letter_code
_entity_poly.pdbx_strand_id
1 'polypeptide(L)'
;SVSQKSFYLIKEFNKYLTNTDLSACVFFERPSIPPVPTNFACKSVTYLSNYNGIAIATTIKDAEKILKISSSSTKYLYLWDMEWLEQPLYFRKAMAILRDPRLKIIARSESQAEAIENFCNKSVVGIVSDWNADQLLQILGD
;
A
#
# COMPACT_ATOMS: atom_id res chain seq x y z
N SER A 1 -8.47 -16.24 6.10
CA SER A 1 -9.39 -15.18 6.57
C SER A 1 -9.11 -13.90 5.82
N VAL A 2 -10.15 -13.27 5.35
CA VAL A 2 -10.03 -11.96 4.73
C VAL A 2 -9.68 -10.96 5.81
N SER A 3 -8.54 -10.32 5.68
CA SER A 3 -8.16 -9.30 6.65
C SER A 3 -9.11 -8.11 6.57
N GLN A 4 -9.32 -7.43 7.70
CA GLN A 4 -10.07 -6.18 7.76
C GLN A 4 -9.56 -5.18 6.73
N LYS A 5 -8.24 -5.13 6.56
CA LYS A 5 -7.56 -4.30 5.56
C LYS A 5 -8.06 -4.55 4.14
N SER A 6 -8.14 -5.82 3.74
CA SER A 6 -8.61 -6.19 2.40
C SER A 6 -10.08 -5.84 2.18
N PHE A 7 -10.90 -6.01 3.20
CA PHE A 7 -12.31 -5.64 3.13
C PHE A 7 -12.50 -4.13 2.87
N TYR A 8 -11.82 -3.28 3.64
CA TYR A 8 -11.89 -1.83 3.45
C TYR A 8 -11.36 -1.39 2.10
N LEU A 9 -10.26 -1.98 1.64
CA LEU A 9 -9.72 -1.70 0.31
C LEU A 9 -10.75 -1.98 -0.78
N ILE A 10 -11.34 -3.17 -0.78
CA ILE A 10 -12.30 -3.58 -1.80
C ILE A 10 -13.53 -2.68 -1.77
N LYS A 11 -14.06 -2.41 -0.57
CA LYS A 11 -15.24 -1.57 -0.38
C LYS A 11 -15.03 -0.15 -0.94
N GLU A 12 -13.94 0.49 -0.55
CA GLU A 12 -13.66 1.88 -0.96
C GLU A 12 -13.34 1.96 -2.45
N PHE A 13 -12.58 1.02 -2.98
CA PHE A 13 -12.26 1.00 -4.41
C PHE A 13 -13.49 0.72 -5.27
N ASN A 14 -14.36 -0.21 -4.89
CA ASN A 14 -15.62 -0.44 -5.59
C ASN A 14 -16.47 0.82 -5.64
N LYS A 15 -16.63 1.48 -4.50
CA LYS A 15 -17.39 2.72 -4.41
C LYS A 15 -16.83 3.81 -5.31
N TYR A 16 -15.50 3.99 -5.29
CA TYR A 16 -14.83 5.04 -6.03
C TYR A 16 -14.83 4.79 -7.54
N LEU A 17 -14.45 3.59 -7.96
CA LEU A 17 -14.30 3.26 -9.37
C LEU A 17 -15.63 3.14 -10.13
N THR A 18 -16.75 3.03 -9.43
CA THR A 18 -18.07 3.06 -10.05
C THR A 18 -18.39 4.44 -10.66
N ASN A 19 -17.83 5.51 -10.10
CA ASN A 19 -18.16 6.89 -10.43
C ASN A 19 -17.03 7.68 -11.12
N THR A 20 -15.94 7.02 -11.50
CA THR A 20 -14.77 7.70 -12.08
C THR A 20 -14.21 6.93 -13.28
N ASP A 21 -13.48 7.63 -14.16
CA ASP A 21 -12.78 7.02 -15.29
C ASP A 21 -11.43 6.41 -14.90
N LEU A 22 -11.08 6.41 -13.62
CA LEU A 22 -9.84 5.84 -13.13
C LEU A 22 -9.90 4.32 -13.10
N SER A 23 -8.79 3.69 -13.40
CA SER A 23 -8.64 2.24 -13.32
C SER A 23 -7.67 1.86 -12.21
N ALA A 24 -7.97 0.77 -11.54
CA ALA A 24 -7.08 0.17 -10.55
C ALA A 24 -6.93 -1.32 -10.81
N CYS A 25 -5.81 -1.86 -10.38
CA CYS A 25 -5.55 -3.29 -10.41
C CYS A 25 -4.96 -3.70 -9.07
N VAL A 26 -5.50 -4.76 -8.48
CA VAL A 26 -4.96 -5.32 -7.23
C VAL A 26 -4.21 -6.60 -7.55
N PHE A 27 -2.96 -6.69 -7.08
CA PHE A 27 -2.10 -7.84 -7.25
C PHE A 27 -2.08 -8.66 -5.97
N PHE A 28 -2.34 -9.96 -6.08
CA PHE A 28 -2.37 -10.89 -4.95
C PHE A 28 -1.23 -11.91 -5.05
N GLU A 29 -0.59 -12.22 -3.91
CA GLU A 29 0.40 -13.29 -3.83
C GLU A 29 -0.21 -14.66 -4.12
N ARG A 30 -1.40 -14.88 -3.58
CA ARG A 30 -2.13 -16.14 -3.77
C ARG A 30 -3.48 -15.82 -4.38
N PRO A 31 -3.81 -16.43 -5.52
CA PRO A 31 -5.15 -16.30 -6.08
C PRO A 31 -6.18 -16.74 -5.05
N SER A 32 -7.04 -15.84 -4.66
CA SER A 32 -8.17 -16.14 -3.80
C SER A 32 -9.39 -15.46 -4.38
N ILE A 33 -10.55 -16.08 -4.17
CA ILE A 33 -11.81 -15.45 -4.54
C ILE A 33 -12.02 -14.27 -3.59
N PRO A 34 -12.17 -13.04 -4.09
CA PRO A 34 -12.46 -11.91 -3.23
C PRO A 34 -13.74 -12.16 -2.43
N PRO A 35 -13.81 -11.73 -1.18
CA PRO A 35 -15.00 -11.94 -0.33
C PRO A 35 -16.22 -11.14 -0.81
N VAL A 36 -15.96 -10.14 -1.63
CA VAL A 36 -16.99 -9.26 -2.21
C VAL A 36 -16.64 -9.10 -3.68
N PRO A 37 -17.64 -9.05 -4.58
CA PRO A 37 -17.38 -8.76 -5.99
C PRO A 37 -16.57 -7.47 -6.17
N THR A 38 -15.62 -7.47 -7.11
CA THR A 38 -14.76 -6.31 -7.37
C THR A 38 -15.10 -5.66 -8.71
N ASN A 39 -15.11 -4.33 -8.74
CA ASN A 39 -15.27 -3.53 -9.96
C ASN A 39 -13.92 -3.18 -10.60
N PHE A 40 -12.84 -3.81 -10.17
CA PHE A 40 -11.48 -3.58 -10.65
C PHE A 40 -10.78 -4.91 -10.94
N ALA A 41 -9.71 -4.85 -11.72
CA ALA A 41 -8.94 -6.03 -12.10
C ALA A 41 -8.17 -6.59 -10.90
N CYS A 42 -8.13 -7.91 -10.79
CA CYS A 42 -7.33 -8.65 -9.83
C CYS A 42 -6.39 -9.57 -10.58
N LYS A 43 -5.09 -9.49 -10.30
CA LYS A 43 -4.06 -10.27 -10.97
C LYS A 43 -3.10 -10.91 -9.98
N SER A 44 -2.41 -11.96 -10.42
CA SER A 44 -1.31 -12.52 -9.65
C SER A 44 -0.15 -11.53 -9.55
N VAL A 45 0.55 -11.53 -8.43
CA VAL A 45 1.75 -10.70 -8.22
C VAL A 45 2.85 -10.96 -9.27
N THR A 46 2.83 -12.11 -9.93
CA THR A 46 3.77 -12.42 -11.02
C THR A 46 3.68 -11.46 -12.21
N TYR A 47 2.56 -10.79 -12.39
CA TYR A 47 2.37 -9.78 -13.44
C TYR A 47 2.80 -8.37 -13.04
N LEU A 48 3.23 -8.18 -11.80
CA LEU A 48 3.60 -6.87 -11.26
C LEU A 48 4.80 -6.25 -12.00
N SER A 49 5.75 -7.07 -12.46
CA SER A 49 6.94 -6.61 -13.18
C SER A 49 6.62 -5.85 -14.48
N ASN A 50 5.46 -6.09 -15.07
CA ASN A 50 5.00 -5.44 -16.30
C ASN A 50 4.14 -4.19 -16.04
N TYR A 51 3.94 -3.82 -14.78
CA TYR A 51 3.10 -2.70 -14.41
C TYR A 51 3.91 -1.41 -14.28
N ASN A 52 3.51 -0.37 -15.00
CA ASN A 52 4.20 0.92 -15.05
C ASN A 52 3.45 2.06 -14.35
N GLY A 53 2.31 1.78 -13.74
CA GLY A 53 1.53 2.79 -13.01
C GLY A 53 2.06 3.07 -11.60
N ILE A 54 1.31 3.84 -10.84
CA ILE A 54 1.60 4.06 -9.41
C ILE A 54 1.41 2.75 -8.66
N ALA A 55 2.43 2.33 -7.92
CA ALA A 55 2.40 1.10 -7.14
C ALA A 55 2.25 1.41 -5.65
N ILE A 56 1.28 0.77 -5.01
CA ILE A 56 1.03 0.91 -3.57
C ILE A 56 1.14 -0.45 -2.91
N ALA A 57 2.15 -0.63 -2.06
CA ALA A 57 2.28 -1.81 -1.23
C ALA A 57 1.42 -1.67 0.04
N THR A 58 0.96 -2.77 0.57
CA THR A 58 0.13 -2.80 1.78
C THR A 58 0.84 -3.48 2.96
N THR A 59 1.99 -4.07 2.72
CA THR A 59 2.86 -4.66 3.74
C THR A 59 4.31 -4.28 3.45
N ILE A 60 5.18 -4.37 4.45
CA ILE A 60 6.61 -4.11 4.25
C ILE A 60 7.22 -5.13 3.28
N LYS A 61 6.77 -6.38 3.33
CA LYS A 61 7.20 -7.43 2.41
C LYS A 61 6.83 -7.09 0.97
N ASP A 62 5.63 -6.58 0.73
CA ASP A 62 5.21 -6.15 -0.59
C ASP A 62 5.97 -4.90 -1.06
N ALA A 63 6.28 -3.99 -0.14
CA ALA A 63 7.14 -2.84 -0.43
C ALA A 63 8.53 -3.29 -0.92
N GLU A 64 9.12 -4.28 -0.27
CA GLU A 64 10.38 -4.87 -0.72
C GLU A 64 10.28 -5.40 -2.15
N LYS A 65 9.19 -6.07 -2.48
CA LYS A 65 8.96 -6.59 -3.84
C LYS A 65 8.87 -5.48 -4.88
N ILE A 66 8.09 -4.44 -4.62
CA ILE A 66 7.97 -3.34 -5.59
C ILE A 66 9.25 -2.53 -5.73
N LEU A 67 10.09 -2.45 -4.70
CA LEU A 67 11.39 -1.81 -4.77
C LEU A 67 12.39 -2.57 -5.65
N LYS A 68 12.22 -3.87 -5.80
CA LYS A 68 13.06 -4.70 -6.67
C LYS A 68 12.68 -4.60 -8.15
N ILE A 69 11.54 -4.01 -8.45
CA ILE A 69 11.07 -3.81 -9.83
C ILE A 69 11.73 -2.55 -10.38
N SER A 70 12.37 -2.67 -11.54
CA SER A 70 13.10 -1.59 -12.19
C SER A 70 12.21 -0.59 -12.95
N SER A 71 10.90 -0.61 -12.73
CA SER A 71 9.99 0.34 -13.35
C SER A 71 10.19 1.77 -12.79
N SER A 72 9.93 2.77 -13.62
CA SER A 72 10.00 4.18 -13.23
C SER A 72 8.79 4.66 -12.43
N SER A 73 7.87 3.76 -12.05
CA SER A 73 6.67 4.12 -11.30
C SER A 73 6.98 4.67 -9.91
N THR A 74 6.19 5.64 -9.46
CA THR A 74 6.25 6.10 -8.08
C THR A 74 5.75 5.01 -7.16
N LYS A 75 6.50 4.76 -6.08
CA LYS A 75 6.25 3.65 -5.16
C LYS A 75 5.82 4.17 -3.79
N TYR A 76 4.71 3.63 -3.30
CA TYR A 76 4.15 3.99 -2.00
C TYR A 76 4.01 2.74 -1.14
N LEU A 77 4.08 2.94 0.17
CA LEU A 77 3.65 1.96 1.17
C LEU A 77 2.54 2.57 2.00
N TYR A 78 1.35 2.00 1.91
CA TYR A 78 0.27 2.31 2.84
C TYR A 78 0.40 1.40 4.06
N LEU A 79 0.98 1.94 5.12
CA LEU A 79 1.29 1.18 6.32
C LEU A 79 0.06 1.06 7.20
N TRP A 80 -0.59 -0.11 7.17
CA TRP A 80 -1.78 -0.39 7.96
C TRP A 80 -1.41 -0.75 9.41
N ASP A 81 -0.44 -1.64 9.58
CA ASP A 81 0.05 -2.09 10.87
C ASP A 81 1.54 -1.80 11.00
N MET A 82 2.01 -1.58 12.23
CA MET A 82 3.44 -1.45 12.52
C MET A 82 4.07 -2.84 12.69
N GLU A 83 4.26 -3.53 11.57
CA GLU A 83 4.67 -4.95 11.50
C GLU A 83 5.97 -5.25 12.26
N TRP A 84 6.92 -4.31 12.27
CA TRP A 84 8.20 -4.51 12.95
C TRP A 84 8.08 -4.62 14.47
N LEU A 85 6.99 -4.16 15.08
CA LEU A 85 6.76 -4.28 16.50
C LEU A 85 6.36 -5.71 16.90
N GLU A 86 5.77 -6.45 15.96
CA GLU A 86 5.34 -7.83 16.16
C GLU A 86 6.47 -8.83 15.92
N GLN A 87 7.48 -8.44 15.16
CA GLN A 87 8.59 -9.32 14.78
C GLN A 87 9.95 -8.62 14.99
N PRO A 88 10.48 -8.62 16.23
CA PRO A 88 11.72 -7.91 16.54
C PRO A 88 12.93 -8.29 15.69
N LEU A 89 13.03 -9.56 15.29
CA LEU A 89 14.12 -10.03 14.42
C LEU A 89 14.05 -9.43 13.00
N TYR A 90 12.91 -8.96 12.60
CA TYR A 90 12.67 -8.34 11.30
C TYR A 90 12.95 -6.84 11.30
N PHE A 91 13.21 -6.24 12.45
CA PHE A 91 13.33 -4.79 12.63
C PHE A 91 14.35 -4.14 11.69
N ARG A 92 15.56 -4.69 11.60
CA ARG A 92 16.62 -4.12 10.74
C ARG A 92 16.22 -4.10 9.27
N LYS A 93 15.64 -5.19 8.79
CA LYS A 93 15.18 -5.31 7.41
C LYS A 93 14.02 -4.35 7.14
N ALA A 94 13.08 -4.27 8.07
CA ALA A 94 11.96 -3.33 7.98
C ALA A 94 12.45 -1.88 7.91
N MET A 95 13.38 -1.48 8.76
CA MET A 95 13.93 -0.12 8.75
C MET A 95 14.67 0.19 7.46
N ALA A 96 15.43 -0.76 6.91
CA ALA A 96 16.14 -0.58 5.64
C ALA A 96 15.13 -0.33 4.50
N ILE A 97 14.01 -1.05 4.46
CA ILE A 97 12.94 -0.87 3.47
C ILE A 97 12.25 0.48 3.66
N LEU A 98 11.86 0.81 4.88
CA LEU A 98 11.14 2.05 5.17
C LEU A 98 11.97 3.30 4.89
N ARG A 99 13.30 3.22 5.06
CA ARG A 99 14.22 4.31 4.80
C ARG A 99 14.66 4.43 3.34
N ASP A 100 14.25 3.51 2.48
CA ASP A 100 14.60 3.60 1.05
C ASP A 100 14.03 4.90 0.46
N PRO A 101 14.86 5.75 -0.16
CA PRO A 101 14.42 7.06 -0.65
C PRO A 101 13.40 6.97 -1.80
N ARG A 102 13.31 5.82 -2.46
CA ARG A 102 12.33 5.60 -3.54
C ARG A 102 10.94 5.28 -3.02
N LEU A 103 10.80 4.95 -1.73
CA LEU A 103 9.53 4.56 -1.12
C LEU A 103 8.93 5.74 -0.36
N LYS A 104 7.69 6.10 -0.71
CA LYS A 104 6.90 7.10 0.00
C LYS A 104 5.93 6.41 0.94
N ILE A 105 5.88 6.83 2.19
CA ILE A 105 5.05 6.19 3.21
C ILE A 105 3.78 6.98 3.44
N ILE A 106 2.66 6.29 3.44
CA ILE A 106 1.34 6.81 3.79
C ILE A 106 0.96 6.21 5.14
N ALA A 107 0.61 7.04 6.10
CA ALA A 107 0.16 6.59 7.42
C ALA A 107 -1.37 6.47 7.47
N ARG A 108 -1.85 5.74 8.45
CA ARG A 108 -3.28 5.51 8.68
C ARG A 108 -3.89 6.54 9.64
N SER A 109 -3.07 7.15 10.49
CA SER A 109 -3.49 8.14 11.49
C SER A 109 -2.33 9.06 11.85
N GLU A 110 -2.64 10.18 12.52
CA GLU A 110 -1.63 11.11 13.04
C GLU A 110 -0.67 10.42 14.01
N SER A 111 -1.18 9.64 14.94
CA SER A 111 -0.35 8.93 15.92
C SER A 111 0.57 7.90 15.26
N GLN A 112 0.09 7.22 14.23
CA GLN A 112 0.91 6.30 13.46
C GLN A 112 1.98 7.05 12.66
N ALA A 113 1.66 8.20 12.08
CA ALA A 113 2.62 9.04 11.37
C ALA A 113 3.77 9.47 12.29
N GLU A 114 3.45 9.92 13.50
CA GLU A 114 4.46 10.27 14.50
C GLU A 114 5.35 9.09 14.87
N ALA A 115 4.76 7.92 15.08
CA ALA A 115 5.51 6.70 15.38
C ALA A 115 6.46 6.31 14.24
N ILE A 116 5.99 6.36 13.00
CA ILE A 116 6.81 6.07 11.81
C ILE A 116 7.97 7.05 11.72
N GLU A 117 7.71 8.34 11.88
CA GLU A 117 8.74 9.38 11.81
C GLU A 117 9.80 9.20 12.90
N ASN A 118 9.39 8.85 14.11
CA ASN A 118 10.30 8.59 15.22
C ASN A 118 11.17 7.34 14.99
N PHE A 119 10.59 6.26 14.47
CA PHE A 119 11.33 5.01 14.21
C PHE A 119 12.21 5.09 12.98
N CYS A 120 11.73 5.69 11.91
CA CYS A 120 12.38 5.66 10.59
C CYS A 120 13.18 6.92 10.29
N ASN A 121 12.99 7.98 11.07
CA ASN A 121 13.55 9.31 10.79
C ASN A 121 13.23 9.79 9.37
N LYS A 122 11.97 9.56 8.95
CA LYS A 122 11.48 9.85 7.60
C LYS A 122 10.03 10.31 7.70
N SER A 123 9.71 11.45 7.09
CA SER A 123 8.36 11.99 7.09
C SER A 123 7.42 11.17 6.21
N VAL A 124 6.18 11.00 6.65
CA VAL A 124 5.12 10.42 5.81
C VAL A 124 4.63 11.46 4.80
N VAL A 125 4.18 11.01 3.65
CA VAL A 125 3.66 11.92 2.60
C VAL A 125 2.20 12.31 2.81
N GLY A 126 1.50 11.61 3.68
CA GLY A 126 0.12 11.93 4.02
C GLY A 126 -0.53 10.88 4.89
N ILE A 127 -1.78 11.13 5.25
CA ILE A 127 -2.58 10.27 6.09
C ILE A 127 -3.85 9.88 5.34
N VAL A 128 -4.13 8.58 5.31
CA VAL A 128 -5.33 8.00 4.70
C VAL A 128 -6.03 7.12 5.72
N SER A 129 -7.25 7.48 6.11
CA SER A 129 -8.05 6.71 7.06
C SER A 129 -8.80 5.60 6.34
N ASP A 130 -8.55 4.35 6.73
CA ASP A 130 -9.30 3.17 6.27
C ASP A 130 -9.53 3.11 4.75
N TRP A 131 -8.48 3.35 3.96
CA TRP A 131 -8.53 3.38 2.49
C TRP A 131 -9.43 4.45 1.90
N ASN A 132 -9.66 5.55 2.59
CA ASN A 132 -10.46 6.65 2.05
C ASN A 132 -9.91 7.08 0.68
N ALA A 133 -10.72 6.90 -0.36
CA ALA A 133 -10.28 7.11 -1.74
C ALA A 133 -9.96 8.57 -2.04
N ASP A 134 -10.73 9.51 -1.51
CA ASP A 134 -10.50 10.94 -1.74
C ASP A 134 -9.16 11.39 -1.14
N GLN A 135 -8.87 10.96 0.09
CA GLN A 135 -7.60 11.25 0.74
C GLN A 135 -6.42 10.62 -0.02
N LEU A 136 -6.58 9.38 -0.45
CA LEU A 136 -5.54 8.68 -1.20
C LEU A 136 -5.24 9.38 -2.52
N LEU A 137 -6.25 9.74 -3.27
CA LEU A 137 -6.06 10.40 -4.58
C LEU A 137 -5.45 11.78 -4.46
N GLN A 138 -5.75 12.52 -3.40
CA GLN A 138 -5.11 13.79 -3.13
C GLN A 138 -3.59 13.61 -2.97
N ILE A 139 -3.17 12.57 -2.27
CA ILE A 139 -1.74 12.25 -2.10
C ILE A 139 -1.10 11.81 -3.42
N LEU A 140 -1.78 10.96 -4.18
CA LEU A 140 -1.24 10.43 -5.44
C LEU A 140 -1.18 11.46 -6.55
N GLY A 141 -2.07 12.47 -6.52
CA GLY A 141 -2.11 13.55 -7.49
C GLY A 141 -1.06 14.64 -7.27
N ASP A 142 -0.50 14.66 -6.08
CA ASP A 142 0.58 15.57 -5.73
C ASP A 142 1.93 14.90 -6.07
#